data_3116ed569128a2acdfc5b0f9f4793f82
#
_entry.id   3116ed569128a2acdfc5b0f9f4793f82
#
_cell.length_a   1.000
_cell.length_b   1.000
_cell.length_c   1.000
_cell.angle_alpha   90.00
_cell.angle_beta   90.00
_cell.angle_gamma   90.00
#
_symmetry.space_group_name_H-M   'P 1'
#
loop_
_entity.id
_entity.type
_entity.pdbx_description
1 polymer ?
#
loop_
_entity_poly.entity_id
_entity_poly.type
_entity_poly.pdbx_seq_one_letter_code
_entity_poly.pdbx_strand_id
1 'polypeptide(L)'
;MGQKIPQGIQESKFEVRTFMPKYGCINERRNQLHEVIRLSGMNLIIDDTDHPLIIKVATLQSARMQIYFIDNDDYFQRHPSSGLEIHQSPEDNDERIMFYVRGVVETVKKLRWEPTIVHCSGWISALAPIYLKKIYNEDPSFRSAKVAYALFDETFDGTLNERFFEKMKMDGFTDEDLEIINNGAVDYITLNKLAIKYSDGIIQASRSVNEELVNYAKSLGKPFMEYPGEDNYIDAYAQFYQSL
;
A
#
# COMPACT_ATOMS: atom_id res chain seq x y z
N MET A 1 -6.60 13.98 -1.35
CA MET A 1 -5.17 13.77 -1.04
C MET A 1 -4.50 12.83 -2.03
N GLY A 2 -5.05 11.70 -2.41
CA GLY A 2 -4.39 10.69 -3.27
C GLY A 2 -3.78 11.18 -4.59
N GLN A 3 -4.34 12.20 -5.22
CA GLN A 3 -3.77 12.81 -6.43
C GLN A 3 -2.86 14.00 -6.12
N LYS A 4 -3.23 14.83 -5.15
CA LYS A 4 -2.55 16.12 -4.91
C LYS A 4 -1.16 15.97 -4.29
N ILE A 5 -0.97 14.98 -3.40
CA ILE A 5 0.35 14.73 -2.78
C ILE A 5 1.38 14.29 -3.83
N PRO A 6 1.17 13.23 -4.61
CA PRO A 6 2.17 12.82 -5.60
C PRO A 6 2.40 13.90 -6.66
N GLN A 7 1.37 14.64 -7.06
CA GLN A 7 1.53 15.76 -7.99
C GLN A 7 2.39 16.88 -7.40
N GLY A 8 2.13 17.32 -6.18
CA GLY A 8 2.91 18.39 -5.54
C GLY A 8 4.35 17.99 -5.25
N ILE A 9 4.58 16.75 -4.86
CA ILE A 9 5.93 16.20 -4.68
C ILE A 9 6.68 16.15 -6.01
N GLN A 10 6.02 15.77 -7.10
CA GLN A 10 6.62 15.80 -8.44
C GLN A 10 6.93 17.22 -8.92
N GLU A 11 6.06 18.19 -8.66
CA GLU A 11 6.30 19.60 -8.96
C GLU A 11 7.53 20.15 -8.20
N SER A 12 7.85 19.57 -7.04
CA SER A 12 9.08 19.82 -6.28
C SER A 12 10.32 19.12 -6.84
N LYS A 13 10.27 18.61 -8.09
CA LYS A 13 11.34 17.97 -8.86
C LYS A 13 11.76 16.58 -8.35
N PHE A 14 10.92 15.89 -7.61
CA PHE A 14 11.15 14.48 -7.31
C PHE A 14 10.54 13.59 -8.38
N GLU A 15 11.16 12.47 -8.69
CA GLU A 15 10.55 11.45 -9.54
C GLU A 15 9.52 10.68 -8.71
N VAL A 16 8.27 10.70 -9.17
CA VAL A 16 7.15 10.04 -8.46
C VAL A 16 6.50 9.00 -9.35
N ARG A 17 6.26 7.81 -8.82
CA ARG A 17 5.45 6.76 -9.44
C ARG A 17 4.35 6.35 -8.48
N THR A 18 3.12 6.35 -8.96
CA THR A 18 1.95 6.04 -8.15
C THR A 18 1.38 4.70 -8.55
N PHE A 19 1.02 3.91 -7.54
CA PHE A 19 0.39 2.60 -7.70
C PHE A 19 -0.96 2.58 -7.01
N MET A 20 -1.93 1.89 -7.60
CA MET A 20 -3.22 1.66 -6.98
C MET A 20 -3.87 0.37 -7.51
N PRO A 21 -4.80 -0.25 -6.76
CA PRO A 21 -5.58 -1.36 -7.30
C PRO A 21 -6.45 -0.89 -8.46
N LYS A 22 -6.60 -1.75 -9.46
CA LYS A 22 -7.53 -1.50 -10.57
C LYS A 22 -8.93 -2.00 -10.19
N TYR A 23 -9.64 -1.22 -9.42
CA TYR A 23 -11.01 -1.58 -9.04
C TYR A 23 -11.96 -1.59 -10.25
N GLY A 24 -12.93 -2.50 -10.25
CA GLY A 24 -13.92 -2.66 -11.32
C GLY A 24 -14.73 -1.40 -11.63
N CYS A 25 -14.88 -0.49 -10.66
CA CYS A 25 -15.54 0.81 -10.86
C CYS A 25 -14.72 1.80 -11.72
N ILE A 26 -13.43 1.53 -11.96
CA ILE A 26 -12.57 2.41 -12.76
C ILE A 26 -12.82 2.14 -14.23
N ASN A 27 -13.41 3.12 -14.92
CA ASN A 27 -13.69 3.05 -16.34
C ASN A 27 -12.41 3.21 -17.18
N GLU A 28 -11.97 2.13 -17.81
CA GLU A 28 -10.73 2.08 -18.58
C GLU A 28 -10.72 3.02 -19.78
N ARG A 29 -11.82 3.08 -20.54
CA ARG A 29 -11.91 3.94 -21.72
C ARG A 29 -11.87 5.41 -21.36
N ARG A 30 -12.63 5.80 -20.33
CA ARG A 30 -12.68 7.20 -19.88
C ARG A 30 -11.34 7.69 -19.37
N ASN A 31 -10.59 6.81 -18.70
CA ASN A 31 -9.30 7.14 -18.08
C ASN A 31 -8.11 6.73 -18.97
N GLN A 32 -8.35 6.24 -20.19
CA GLN A 32 -7.33 5.85 -21.15
C GLN A 32 -6.31 4.87 -20.58
N LEU A 33 -6.80 3.88 -19.77
CA LEU A 33 -5.96 2.82 -19.26
C LEU A 33 -5.58 1.89 -20.41
N HIS A 34 -4.32 1.50 -20.44
CA HIS A 34 -3.82 0.47 -21.34
C HIS A 34 -2.89 -0.50 -20.60
N GLU A 35 -2.94 -1.75 -21.00
CA GLU A 35 -2.07 -2.77 -20.43
C GLU A 35 -0.63 -2.59 -20.89
N VAL A 36 0.30 -2.77 -19.96
CA VAL A 36 1.73 -2.77 -20.25
C VAL A 36 2.22 -4.24 -20.27
N ILE A 37 2.17 -4.86 -21.44
CA ILE A 37 2.46 -6.29 -21.64
C ILE A 37 3.81 -6.71 -21.02
N ARG A 38 4.86 -5.90 -21.14
CA ARG A 38 6.18 -6.20 -20.58
C ARG A 38 6.22 -6.28 -19.05
N LEU A 39 5.26 -5.64 -18.37
CA LEU A 39 5.11 -5.66 -16.92
C LEU A 39 4.12 -6.73 -16.46
N SER A 40 3.18 -7.08 -17.31
CA SER A 40 2.14 -8.09 -17.08
C SER A 40 2.66 -9.54 -17.30
N GLY A 41 1.78 -10.51 -17.11
CA GLY A 41 2.00 -11.93 -17.45
C GLY A 41 2.82 -12.71 -16.45
N MET A 42 3.08 -12.17 -15.26
CA MET A 42 3.60 -12.91 -14.11
C MET A 42 2.43 -13.44 -13.29
N ASN A 43 2.55 -14.66 -12.77
CA ASN A 43 1.63 -15.18 -11.76
C ASN A 43 2.22 -14.92 -10.37
N LEU A 44 1.39 -14.45 -9.45
CA LEU A 44 1.70 -14.37 -8.02
C LEU A 44 0.98 -15.52 -7.32
N ILE A 45 1.71 -16.30 -6.57
CA ILE A 45 1.13 -17.36 -5.74
C ILE A 45 0.66 -16.69 -4.44
N ILE A 46 -0.64 -16.72 -4.18
CA ILE A 46 -1.24 -16.27 -2.94
C ILE A 46 -1.91 -17.50 -2.30
N ASP A 47 -1.59 -17.77 -1.04
CA ASP A 47 -1.90 -19.05 -0.40
C ASP A 47 -1.29 -20.20 -1.23
N ASP A 48 -2.10 -21.01 -1.88
CA ASP A 48 -1.69 -22.14 -2.72
C ASP A 48 -2.15 -22.02 -4.19
N THR A 49 -2.61 -20.85 -4.60
CA THR A 49 -3.17 -20.60 -5.93
C THR A 49 -2.43 -19.51 -6.70
N ASP A 50 -2.37 -19.72 -8.04
CA ASP A 50 -1.77 -18.77 -8.97
C ASP A 50 -2.77 -17.69 -9.39
N HIS A 51 -2.34 -16.44 -9.28
CA HIS A 51 -3.12 -15.29 -9.69
C HIS A 51 -2.35 -14.44 -10.71
N PRO A 52 -2.89 -14.25 -11.93
CA PRO A 52 -2.20 -13.47 -12.95
C PRO A 52 -2.11 -11.99 -12.54
N LEU A 53 -0.89 -11.45 -12.62
CA LEU A 53 -0.62 -10.03 -12.41
C LEU A 53 -0.71 -9.29 -13.74
N ILE A 54 -1.68 -8.41 -13.86
CA ILE A 54 -1.87 -7.52 -14.99
C ILE A 54 -1.56 -6.09 -14.55
N ILE A 55 -0.75 -5.40 -15.31
CA ILE A 55 -0.38 -4.00 -15.06
C ILE A 55 -0.96 -3.12 -16.15
N LYS A 56 -1.83 -2.21 -15.73
CA LYS A 56 -2.35 -1.15 -16.59
C LYS A 56 -1.80 0.21 -16.19
N VAL A 57 -1.68 1.12 -17.14
CA VAL A 57 -1.14 2.46 -16.91
C VAL A 57 -2.07 3.50 -17.48
N ALA A 58 -2.25 4.57 -16.73
CA ALA A 58 -2.83 5.81 -17.24
C ALA A 58 -1.88 6.97 -16.99
N THR A 59 -1.92 7.98 -17.86
CA THR A 59 -1.17 9.21 -17.67
C THR A 59 -2.10 10.32 -17.21
N LEU A 60 -1.82 10.88 -16.04
CA LEU A 60 -2.46 12.11 -15.59
C LEU A 60 -1.81 13.28 -16.30
N GLN A 61 -2.43 13.74 -17.41
CA GLN A 61 -1.83 14.75 -18.28
C GLN A 61 -1.53 16.08 -17.57
N SER A 62 -2.40 16.50 -16.65
CA SER A 62 -2.24 17.74 -15.87
C SER A 62 -0.95 17.76 -15.03
N ALA A 63 -0.52 16.60 -14.55
CA ALA A 63 0.66 16.43 -13.71
C ALA A 63 1.85 15.76 -14.45
N ARG A 64 1.65 15.33 -15.70
CA ARG A 64 2.62 14.49 -16.45
C ARG A 64 3.07 13.25 -15.68
N MET A 65 2.19 12.69 -14.89
CA MET A 65 2.46 11.59 -13.97
C MET A 65 1.81 10.30 -14.46
N GLN A 66 2.54 9.19 -14.37
CA GLN A 66 2.02 7.85 -14.65
C GLN A 66 1.44 7.24 -13.37
N ILE A 67 0.27 6.65 -13.52
CA ILE A 67 -0.38 5.85 -12.48
C ILE A 67 -0.40 4.41 -12.95
N TYR A 68 0.19 3.53 -12.17
CA TYR A 68 0.23 2.09 -12.40
C TYR A 68 -0.91 1.42 -11.63
N PHE A 69 -1.72 0.65 -12.34
CA PHE A 69 -2.83 -0.09 -11.78
C PHE A 69 -2.45 -1.56 -11.67
N ILE A 70 -2.54 -2.08 -10.47
CA ILE A 70 -2.39 -3.51 -10.17
C ILE A 70 -3.75 -4.15 -10.40
N ASP A 71 -3.85 -5.01 -11.39
CA ASP A 71 -5.11 -5.60 -11.83
C ASP A 71 -5.10 -7.13 -11.70
N ASN A 72 -6.22 -7.66 -11.25
CA ASN A 72 -6.54 -9.06 -11.19
C ASN A 72 -8.06 -9.22 -11.13
N ASP A 73 -8.63 -10.13 -11.91
CA ASP A 73 -10.07 -10.30 -11.99
C ASP A 73 -10.68 -10.85 -10.70
N ASP A 74 -9.97 -11.71 -9.99
CA ASP A 74 -10.48 -12.33 -8.76
C ASP A 74 -10.59 -11.32 -7.62
N TYR A 75 -9.60 -10.42 -7.50
CA TYR A 75 -9.48 -9.52 -6.35
C TYR A 75 -10.06 -8.13 -6.57
N PHE A 76 -10.00 -7.58 -7.80
CA PHE A 76 -10.31 -6.16 -8.01
C PHE A 76 -11.45 -5.89 -8.99
N GLN A 77 -11.87 -6.87 -9.81
CA GLN A 77 -12.94 -6.68 -10.81
C GLN A 77 -14.34 -6.92 -10.26
N ARG A 78 -14.47 -7.37 -9.02
CA ARG A 78 -15.79 -7.54 -8.40
C ARG A 78 -16.55 -6.23 -8.43
N HIS A 79 -17.68 -6.22 -9.14
CA HIS A 79 -18.63 -5.13 -9.16
C HIS A 79 -19.70 -5.38 -8.11
N PRO A 80 -19.71 -4.65 -7.02
CA PRO A 80 -20.94 -4.51 -6.27
C PRO A 80 -21.88 -3.62 -7.09
N SER A 81 -23.12 -4.01 -7.16
CA SER A 81 -24.18 -3.23 -7.82
C SER A 81 -24.37 -1.81 -7.27
N SER A 82 -23.74 -1.48 -6.14
CA SER A 82 -23.83 -0.21 -5.43
C SER A 82 -22.57 0.67 -5.46
N GLY A 83 -21.46 0.20 -6.00
CA GLY A 83 -20.22 1.00 -6.14
C GLY A 83 -19.48 1.36 -4.83
N LEU A 84 -20.04 1.07 -3.67
CA LEU A 84 -19.49 1.44 -2.36
C LEU A 84 -18.86 0.27 -1.59
N GLU A 85 -19.06 -0.96 -2.05
CA GLU A 85 -18.75 -2.18 -1.30
C GLU A 85 -17.41 -2.83 -1.65
N ILE A 86 -16.49 -2.08 -2.26
CA ILE A 86 -15.15 -2.58 -2.63
C ILE A 86 -14.35 -3.04 -1.39
N HIS A 87 -14.73 -2.54 -0.21
CA HIS A 87 -14.11 -2.83 1.07
C HIS A 87 -14.92 -3.83 1.94
N GLN A 88 -16.05 -4.30 1.46
CA GLN A 88 -17.00 -5.09 2.25
C GLN A 88 -16.98 -6.60 2.00
N SER A 89 -15.94 -7.12 1.37
CA SER A 89 -15.73 -8.57 1.31
C SER A 89 -14.61 -8.94 2.30
N PRO A 90 -14.92 -9.10 3.59
CA PRO A 90 -13.87 -9.39 4.59
C PRO A 90 -13.20 -10.74 4.35
N GLU A 91 -13.84 -11.63 3.60
CA GLU A 91 -13.39 -13.01 3.39
C GLU A 91 -12.05 -13.13 2.65
N ASP A 92 -11.70 -12.17 1.79
CA ASP A 92 -10.45 -12.19 1.00
C ASP A 92 -9.63 -10.90 1.07
N ASN A 93 -9.90 -10.04 2.03
CA ASN A 93 -9.15 -8.80 2.21
C ASN A 93 -7.65 -9.06 2.48
N ASP A 94 -7.32 -10.14 3.16
CA ASP A 94 -5.94 -10.56 3.41
C ASP A 94 -5.20 -10.89 2.10
N GLU A 95 -5.78 -11.72 1.24
CA GLU A 95 -5.19 -12.07 -0.04
C GLU A 95 -5.12 -10.88 -0.99
N ARG A 96 -6.15 -10.03 -0.96
CA ARG A 96 -6.22 -8.81 -1.76
C ARG A 96 -5.08 -7.85 -1.44
N ILE A 97 -4.77 -7.61 -0.14
CA ILE A 97 -3.65 -6.75 0.24
C ILE A 97 -2.29 -7.43 -0.01
N MET A 98 -2.17 -8.74 0.17
CA MET A 98 -0.98 -9.50 -0.20
C MET A 98 -0.69 -9.39 -1.70
N PHE A 99 -1.69 -9.66 -2.52
CA PHE A 99 -1.57 -9.56 -3.98
C PHE A 99 -1.21 -8.14 -4.42
N TYR A 100 -1.89 -7.13 -3.89
CA TYR A 100 -1.62 -5.73 -4.22
C TYR A 100 -0.17 -5.35 -3.91
N VAL A 101 0.28 -5.60 -2.70
CA VAL A 101 1.63 -5.21 -2.27
C VAL A 101 2.70 -5.95 -3.07
N ARG A 102 2.57 -7.26 -3.25
CA ARG A 102 3.51 -8.06 -4.05
C ARG A 102 3.49 -7.64 -5.52
N GLY A 103 2.31 -7.32 -6.06
CA GLY A 103 2.18 -6.78 -7.43
C GLY A 103 2.90 -5.46 -7.63
N VAL A 104 2.83 -4.54 -6.64
CA VAL A 104 3.60 -3.28 -6.67
C VAL A 104 5.10 -3.58 -6.63
N VAL A 105 5.55 -4.41 -5.71
CA VAL A 105 6.97 -4.76 -5.56
C VAL A 105 7.53 -5.34 -6.85
N GLU A 106 6.88 -6.35 -7.42
CA GLU A 106 7.35 -6.97 -8.67
C GLU A 106 7.31 -5.99 -9.86
N THR A 107 6.36 -5.07 -9.87
CA THR A 107 6.32 -4.02 -10.90
C THR A 107 7.51 -3.07 -10.77
N VAL A 108 7.84 -2.62 -9.55
CA VAL A 108 9.00 -1.74 -9.28
C VAL A 108 10.31 -2.43 -9.69
N LYS A 109 10.47 -3.72 -9.37
CA LYS A 109 11.63 -4.54 -9.78
C LYS A 109 11.75 -4.63 -11.30
N LYS A 110 10.65 -4.92 -12.02
CA LYS A 110 10.64 -4.95 -13.50
C LYS A 110 10.94 -3.58 -14.12
N LEU A 111 10.56 -2.50 -13.46
CA LEU A 111 10.90 -1.13 -13.86
C LEU A 111 12.37 -0.79 -13.59
N ARG A 112 13.10 -1.62 -12.85
CA ARG A 112 14.47 -1.36 -12.38
C ARG A 112 14.60 0.00 -11.70
N TRP A 113 13.59 0.31 -10.87
CA TRP A 113 13.54 1.57 -10.15
C TRP A 113 13.94 1.37 -8.69
N GLU A 114 14.71 2.30 -8.17
CA GLU A 114 15.20 2.30 -6.80
C GLU A 114 14.61 3.51 -6.06
N PRO A 115 13.38 3.38 -5.49
CA PRO A 115 12.78 4.48 -4.75
C PRO A 115 13.56 4.78 -3.46
N THR A 116 13.80 6.05 -3.17
CA THR A 116 14.36 6.49 -1.89
C THR A 116 13.30 6.42 -0.79
N ILE A 117 12.07 6.80 -1.11
CA ILE A 117 10.91 6.76 -0.20
C ILE A 117 9.80 5.92 -0.81
N VAL A 118 9.27 5.00 -0.04
CA VAL A 118 8.03 4.29 -0.34
C VAL A 118 6.95 4.83 0.58
N HIS A 119 6.01 5.59 0.00
CA HIS A 119 4.84 6.11 0.73
C HIS A 119 3.69 5.13 0.62
N CYS A 120 3.25 4.60 1.74
CA CYS A 120 2.12 3.68 1.86
C CYS A 120 0.89 4.43 2.36
N SER A 121 -0.22 4.35 1.63
CA SER A 121 -1.47 5.05 1.91
C SER A 121 -2.58 4.09 2.31
N GLY A 122 -2.97 4.14 3.58
CA GLY A 122 -4.10 3.39 4.10
C GLY A 122 -3.89 1.87 4.20
N TRP A 123 -4.89 1.19 4.73
CA TRP A 123 -4.81 -0.23 5.08
C TRP A 123 -4.55 -1.16 3.88
N ILE A 124 -4.96 -0.80 2.66
CA ILE A 124 -4.67 -1.60 1.46
C ILE A 124 -3.16 -1.77 1.21
N SER A 125 -2.36 -0.86 1.72
CA SER A 125 -0.89 -0.89 1.63
C SER A 125 -0.21 -1.33 2.93
N ALA A 126 -0.96 -1.76 3.94
CA ALA A 126 -0.45 -2.02 5.29
C ALA A 126 0.61 -3.14 5.37
N LEU A 127 0.62 -4.06 4.42
CA LEU A 127 1.65 -5.10 4.36
C LEU A 127 2.95 -4.64 3.69
N ALA A 128 2.95 -3.52 2.95
CA ALA A 128 4.16 -3.09 2.25
C ALA A 128 5.37 -2.87 3.20
N PRO A 129 5.22 -2.23 4.38
CA PRO A 129 6.33 -2.06 5.30
C PRO A 129 7.01 -3.38 5.69
N ILE A 130 6.25 -4.39 6.12
CA ILE A 130 6.82 -5.66 6.57
C ILE A 130 7.45 -6.43 5.39
N TYR A 131 6.81 -6.46 4.20
CA TYR A 131 7.41 -7.08 3.02
C TYR A 131 8.75 -6.45 2.67
N LEU A 132 8.83 -5.11 2.63
CA LEU A 132 10.04 -4.39 2.27
C LEU A 132 11.16 -4.57 3.30
N LYS A 133 10.82 -4.67 4.59
CA LYS A 133 11.80 -4.79 5.67
C LYS A 133 12.25 -6.22 5.97
N LYS A 134 11.49 -7.24 5.53
CA LYS A 134 11.78 -8.64 5.86
C LYS A 134 12.04 -9.52 4.64
N ILE A 135 11.24 -9.41 3.61
CA ILE A 135 11.36 -10.26 2.41
C ILE A 135 12.25 -9.61 1.34
N TYR A 136 12.15 -8.30 1.15
CA TYR A 136 12.85 -7.56 0.09
C TYR A 136 13.95 -6.63 0.62
N ASN A 137 14.38 -6.81 1.86
CA ASN A 137 15.41 -5.98 2.51
C ASN A 137 16.78 -6.02 1.81
N GLU A 138 17.10 -7.13 1.12
CA GLU A 138 18.34 -7.28 0.34
C GLU A 138 18.14 -7.01 -1.16
N ASP A 139 16.90 -6.80 -1.60
CA ASP A 139 16.63 -6.51 -3.02
C ASP A 139 17.21 -5.15 -3.42
N PRO A 140 17.97 -5.07 -4.53
CA PRO A 140 18.57 -3.82 -4.98
C PRO A 140 17.59 -2.66 -5.10
N SER A 141 16.36 -2.92 -5.48
CA SER A 141 15.33 -1.87 -5.60
C SER A 141 14.91 -1.28 -4.25
N PHE A 142 15.01 -2.03 -3.14
CA PHE A 142 14.39 -1.62 -1.88
C PHE A 142 15.34 -1.54 -0.67
N ARG A 143 16.53 -2.15 -0.74
CA ARG A 143 17.47 -2.22 0.39
C ARG A 143 17.80 -0.87 1.05
N SER A 144 17.72 0.22 0.28
CA SER A 144 17.97 1.58 0.79
C SER A 144 16.70 2.40 0.98
N ALA A 145 15.53 1.84 0.64
CA ALA A 145 14.26 2.56 0.71
C ALA A 145 13.80 2.78 2.15
N LYS A 146 13.33 3.99 2.42
CA LYS A 146 12.62 4.32 3.65
C LYS A 146 11.11 4.21 3.42
N VAL A 147 10.39 3.71 4.41
CA VAL A 147 8.95 3.48 4.32
C VAL A 147 8.22 4.46 5.22
N ALA A 148 7.39 5.30 4.61
CA ALA A 148 6.49 6.21 5.30
C ALA A 148 5.06 5.65 5.21
N TYR A 149 4.44 5.35 6.35
CA TYR A 149 3.07 4.84 6.42
C TYR A 149 2.09 5.92 6.84
N ALA A 150 1.08 6.17 6.02
CA ALA A 150 0.08 7.21 6.24
C ALA A 150 -1.23 6.60 6.74
N LEU A 151 -1.63 7.05 7.95
CA LEU A 151 -2.87 6.67 8.62
C LEU A 151 -4.00 7.63 8.23
N PHE A 152 -5.11 7.08 7.80
CA PHE A 152 -6.32 7.81 7.43
C PHE A 152 -7.47 7.53 8.41
N ASP A 153 -8.51 8.34 8.31
CA ASP A 153 -9.80 8.09 8.94
C ASP A 153 -10.57 7.06 8.09
N GLU A 154 -10.21 5.82 8.25
CA GLU A 154 -10.76 4.67 7.53
C GLU A 154 -10.80 3.44 8.44
N THR A 155 -11.57 2.47 8.05
CA THR A 155 -11.65 1.15 8.71
C THR A 155 -12.16 0.11 7.72
N PHE A 156 -12.05 -1.15 8.09
CA PHE A 156 -12.85 -2.25 7.54
C PHE A 156 -13.54 -3.00 8.68
N ASP A 157 -14.66 -3.62 8.37
CA ASP A 157 -15.46 -4.36 9.37
C ASP A 157 -14.92 -5.78 9.55
N GLY A 158 -15.02 -6.28 10.78
CA GLY A 158 -14.61 -7.65 11.11
C GLY A 158 -13.10 -7.84 11.16
N THR A 159 -12.67 -9.02 10.74
CA THR A 159 -11.27 -9.44 10.78
C THR A 159 -10.84 -10.03 9.43
N LEU A 160 -9.54 -10.05 9.18
CA LEU A 160 -8.98 -10.79 8.07
C LEU A 160 -9.24 -12.30 8.25
N ASN A 161 -9.04 -13.06 7.18
CA ASN A 161 -9.22 -14.52 7.20
C ASN A 161 -8.43 -15.16 8.35
N GLU A 162 -8.99 -16.17 9.00
CA GLU A 162 -8.36 -16.87 10.12
C GLU A 162 -7.00 -17.51 9.75
N ARG A 163 -6.80 -17.86 8.47
CA ARG A 163 -5.55 -18.40 7.94
C ARG A 163 -4.53 -17.34 7.53
N PHE A 164 -4.80 -16.06 7.80
CA PHE A 164 -3.90 -14.98 7.38
C PHE A 164 -2.47 -15.15 7.90
N PHE A 165 -2.33 -15.59 9.15
CA PHE A 165 -1.02 -15.85 9.74
C PHE A 165 -0.24 -16.94 8.96
N GLU A 166 -0.89 -18.07 8.64
CA GLU A 166 -0.30 -19.15 7.85
C GLU A 166 0.06 -18.69 6.43
N LYS A 167 -0.80 -17.92 5.79
CA LYS A 167 -0.52 -17.35 4.46
C LYS A 167 0.72 -16.45 4.46
N MET A 168 0.88 -15.61 5.47
CA MET A 168 2.08 -14.80 5.63
C MET A 168 3.33 -15.66 5.84
N LYS A 169 3.23 -16.75 6.61
CA LYS A 169 4.35 -17.69 6.77
C LYS A 169 4.73 -18.38 5.47
N MET A 170 3.77 -18.69 4.60
CA MET A 170 4.05 -19.25 3.27
C MET A 170 4.86 -18.27 2.40
N ASP A 171 4.70 -16.97 2.58
CA ASP A 171 5.51 -15.94 1.93
C ASP A 171 6.91 -15.75 2.53
N GLY A 172 7.25 -16.51 3.59
CA GLY A 172 8.59 -16.56 4.18
C GLY A 172 8.78 -15.78 5.47
N PHE A 173 7.73 -15.23 6.06
CA PHE A 173 7.82 -14.55 7.36
C PHE A 173 7.99 -15.54 8.52
N THR A 174 8.74 -15.16 9.54
CA THR A 174 8.92 -15.93 10.77
C THR A 174 7.83 -15.61 11.79
N ASP A 175 7.69 -16.46 12.82
CA ASP A 175 6.77 -16.20 13.93
C ASP A 175 7.12 -14.91 14.68
N GLU A 176 8.42 -14.57 14.78
CA GLU A 176 8.90 -13.32 15.38
C GLU A 176 8.48 -12.10 14.54
N ASP A 177 8.56 -12.21 13.22
CA ASP A 177 8.12 -11.13 12.34
C ASP A 177 6.63 -10.83 12.52
N LEU A 178 5.84 -11.86 12.75
CA LEU A 178 4.39 -11.84 12.81
C LEU A 178 3.82 -11.80 14.24
N GLU A 179 4.63 -11.55 15.28
CA GLU A 179 4.19 -11.63 16.68
C GLU A 179 2.93 -10.81 16.99
N ILE A 180 2.74 -9.65 16.30
CA ILE A 180 1.57 -8.77 16.49
C ILE A 180 0.27 -9.45 16.04
N ILE A 181 0.34 -10.31 15.03
CA ILE A 181 -0.82 -10.99 14.44
C ILE A 181 -0.94 -12.46 14.87
N ASN A 182 -0.06 -12.95 15.72
CA ASN A 182 -0.02 -14.35 16.13
C ASN A 182 -1.16 -14.75 17.09
N ASN A 183 -1.85 -13.80 17.69
CA ASN A 183 -2.79 -14.05 18.80
C ASN A 183 -4.27 -14.14 18.38
N GLY A 184 -4.55 -14.43 17.11
CA GLY A 184 -5.93 -14.67 16.65
C GLY A 184 -6.43 -13.70 15.58
N ALA A 185 -7.65 -13.21 15.73
CA ALA A 185 -8.31 -12.41 14.73
C ALA A 185 -7.59 -11.07 14.45
N VAL A 186 -7.20 -10.84 13.20
CA VAL A 186 -6.52 -9.62 12.78
C VAL A 186 -7.55 -8.62 12.27
N ASP A 187 -7.88 -7.65 13.10
CA ASP A 187 -8.74 -6.52 12.76
C ASP A 187 -7.96 -5.35 12.13
N TYR A 188 -8.67 -4.28 11.82
CA TYR A 188 -8.10 -3.06 11.28
C TYR A 188 -6.96 -2.49 12.15
N ILE A 189 -7.15 -2.47 13.48
CA ILE A 189 -6.16 -1.93 14.43
C ILE A 189 -4.90 -2.78 14.44
N THR A 190 -5.05 -4.09 14.54
CA THR A 190 -3.95 -5.05 14.55
C THR A 190 -3.13 -5.00 13.28
N LEU A 191 -3.79 -4.94 12.11
CA LEU A 191 -3.14 -4.81 10.82
C LEU A 191 -2.32 -3.51 10.73
N ASN A 192 -2.89 -2.38 11.15
CA ASN A 192 -2.20 -1.10 11.12
C ASN A 192 -1.04 -1.04 12.13
N LYS A 193 -1.14 -1.69 13.29
CA LYS A 193 0.00 -1.83 14.22
C LYS A 193 1.17 -2.58 13.59
N LEU A 194 0.90 -3.63 12.81
CA LEU A 194 1.93 -4.34 12.05
C LEU A 194 2.62 -3.39 11.05
N ALA A 195 1.84 -2.63 10.28
CA ALA A 195 2.38 -1.63 9.35
C ALA A 195 3.25 -0.59 10.05
N ILE A 196 2.77 -0.02 11.16
CA ILE A 196 3.49 0.97 11.96
C ILE A 196 4.82 0.40 12.50
N LYS A 197 4.80 -0.84 13.00
CA LYS A 197 6.00 -1.51 13.53
C LYS A 197 7.14 -1.55 12.51
N TYR A 198 6.84 -1.83 11.25
CA TYR A 198 7.83 -2.00 10.19
C TYR A 198 8.11 -0.75 9.35
N SER A 199 7.44 0.36 9.60
CA SER A 199 7.69 1.63 8.91
C SER A 199 8.85 2.42 9.53
N ASP A 200 9.55 3.22 8.73
CA ASP A 200 10.59 4.14 9.20
C ASP A 200 9.99 5.44 9.75
N GLY A 201 8.85 5.87 9.23
CA GLY A 201 8.13 7.04 9.70
C GLY A 201 6.62 6.90 9.51
N ILE A 202 5.86 7.60 10.33
CA ILE A 202 4.40 7.53 10.37
C ILE A 202 3.81 8.91 10.11
N ILE A 203 2.76 8.95 9.32
CA ILE A 203 2.06 10.17 8.95
C ILE A 203 0.61 10.08 9.41
N GLN A 204 0.16 11.04 10.21
CA GLN A 204 -1.25 11.23 10.45
C GLN A 204 -1.85 12.01 9.27
N ALA A 205 -2.45 11.31 8.32
CA ALA A 205 -2.94 11.88 7.06
C ALA A 205 -4.37 12.46 7.15
N SER A 206 -5.09 12.19 8.24
CA SER A 206 -6.42 12.72 8.51
C SER A 206 -6.49 13.30 9.91
N ARG A 207 -7.40 14.26 10.12
CA ARG A 207 -7.62 14.87 11.45
C ARG A 207 -8.09 13.85 12.48
N SER A 208 -8.97 12.94 12.07
CA SER A 208 -9.68 11.98 12.91
C SER A 208 -9.13 10.57 12.72
N VAL A 209 -7.81 10.37 12.88
CA VAL A 209 -7.23 9.02 12.90
C VAL A 209 -7.53 8.36 14.25
N ASN A 210 -7.71 7.04 14.25
CA ASN A 210 -7.92 6.26 15.46
C ASN A 210 -6.83 6.54 16.50
N GLU A 211 -7.24 6.95 17.72
CA GLU A 211 -6.31 7.38 18.78
C GLU A 211 -5.38 6.26 19.26
N GLU A 212 -5.84 5.00 19.24
CA GLU A 212 -5.01 3.85 19.62
C GLU A 212 -3.82 3.69 18.67
N LEU A 213 -4.03 3.88 17.36
CA LEU A 213 -2.96 3.82 16.36
C LEU A 213 -1.99 4.99 16.50
N VAL A 214 -2.49 6.19 16.75
CA VAL A 214 -1.64 7.38 17.00
C VAL A 214 -0.77 7.17 18.25
N ASN A 215 -1.35 6.70 19.34
CA ASN A 215 -0.65 6.44 20.58
C ASN A 215 0.39 5.32 20.41
N TYR A 216 0.04 4.26 19.71
CA TYR A 216 0.97 3.17 19.40
C TYR A 216 2.16 3.68 18.56
N ALA A 217 1.90 4.45 17.50
CA ALA A 217 2.95 5.02 16.66
C ALA A 217 3.92 5.90 17.47
N LYS A 218 3.39 6.79 18.31
CA LYS A 218 4.19 7.66 19.19
C LYS A 218 4.99 6.88 20.23
N SER A 219 4.46 5.77 20.74
CA SER A 219 5.15 4.93 21.75
C SER A 219 6.42 4.25 21.22
N LEU A 220 6.52 4.05 19.91
CA LEU A 220 7.69 3.46 19.27
C LEU A 220 8.87 4.43 19.08
N GLY A 221 8.70 5.73 19.38
CA GLY A 221 9.75 6.73 19.24
C GLY A 221 10.23 6.97 17.81
N LYS A 222 9.43 6.58 16.81
CA LYS A 222 9.75 6.79 15.38
C LYS A 222 9.38 8.21 14.94
N PRO A 223 9.97 8.71 13.83
CA PRO A 223 9.51 9.93 13.18
C PRO A 223 8.00 9.90 12.96
N PHE A 224 7.31 10.90 13.48
CA PHE A 224 5.86 11.01 13.41
C PHE A 224 5.47 12.41 12.93
N MET A 225 4.74 12.47 11.82
CA MET A 225 4.16 13.72 11.31
C MET A 225 2.70 13.79 11.74
N GLU A 226 2.37 14.78 12.56
CA GLU A 226 0.98 15.09 12.88
C GLU A 226 0.25 15.66 11.66
N TYR A 227 -1.09 15.63 11.69
CA TYR A 227 -1.90 16.13 10.59
C TYR A 227 -1.54 17.58 10.26
N PRO A 228 -0.98 17.85 9.07
CA PRO A 228 -0.43 19.18 8.73
C PRO A 228 -1.49 20.21 8.35
N GLY A 229 -2.78 19.85 8.38
CA GLY A 229 -3.85 20.70 7.86
C GLY A 229 -4.02 20.60 6.35
N GLU A 230 -4.84 21.50 5.79
CA GLU A 230 -5.20 21.45 4.37
C GLU A 230 -4.39 22.41 3.49
N ASP A 231 -3.76 23.43 4.07
CA ASP A 231 -3.16 24.52 3.31
C ASP A 231 -1.72 24.23 2.83
N ASN A 232 -0.86 23.68 3.68
CA ASN A 232 0.57 23.51 3.39
C ASN A 232 1.05 22.06 3.49
N TYR A 233 0.16 21.08 3.31
CA TYR A 233 0.49 19.68 3.52
C TYR A 233 1.56 19.17 2.56
N ILE A 234 1.65 19.67 1.32
CA ILE A 234 2.66 19.21 0.33
C ILE A 234 4.07 19.48 0.86
N ASP A 235 4.32 20.69 1.36
CA ASP A 235 5.63 21.06 1.92
C ASP A 235 5.94 20.25 3.19
N ALA A 236 4.94 20.02 4.04
CA ALA A 236 5.08 19.18 5.23
C ALA A 236 5.47 17.74 4.88
N TYR A 237 4.83 17.14 3.86
CA TYR A 237 5.19 15.81 3.35
C TYR A 237 6.61 15.79 2.77
N ALA A 238 6.97 16.78 1.96
CA ALA A 238 8.31 16.87 1.39
C ALA A 238 9.40 16.96 2.47
N GLN A 239 9.19 17.80 3.49
CA GLN A 239 10.10 17.93 4.63
C GLN A 239 10.18 16.64 5.44
N PHE A 240 9.04 15.98 5.68
CA PHE A 240 9.01 14.71 6.40
C PHE A 240 9.79 13.62 5.67
N TYR A 241 9.61 13.48 4.36
CA TYR A 241 10.39 12.50 3.57
C TYR A 241 11.90 12.77 3.60
N GLN A 242 12.31 14.03 3.62
CA GLN A 242 13.72 14.40 3.73
C GLN A 242 14.31 14.11 5.11
N SER A 243 13.47 13.99 6.13
CA SER A 243 13.89 13.70 7.51
C SER A 243 14.06 12.20 7.81
N LEU A 244 13.60 11.29 6.92
CA LEU A 244 13.72 9.85 7.05
C LEU A 244 15.04 9.32 6.52
#